data_82126274e0a6a7cef97bcef93eac60bf
#
_entry.id   82126274e0a6a7cef97bcef93eac60bf
#
_cell.length_a   1.000
_cell.length_b   1.000
_cell.length_c   1.000
_cell.angle_alpha   90.00
_cell.angle_beta   90.00
_cell.angle_gamma   90.00
#
_symmetry.space_group_name_H-M   'P 1'
#
loop_
_entity.id
_entity.type
_entity.pdbx_description
1 polymer ?
#
loop_
_entity_poly.entity_id
_entity_poly.type
_entity_poly.pdbx_seq_one_letter_code
_entity_poly.pdbx_strand_id
1 'polypeptide(L)'
;MKRVVVTGMAGITSLGSDWQTIAGNFAANRSGIRRMDEWDRFSELNTRLAGPIDDFVVPAHWTRKQLRSMGRVSRLAVGAAEQALADAGLLGDASIKDGRMGVACGSSTGSTDEIKAFGNMLLNSVAEGLNANSYVRMMPHTTAANISIFFGLTGRLIPTSSACTSGSQGIGYAYEAIKFGRLPLMLAGGAEELCPTEAMVFDALYATSLKNDAPQTSPRPYDKGRDGLVIGEGGGMLVLEELEHALARGAHINAEIVGFGSNADGQHTTRPEQTTMRRAMELALEDAGLTPDAIGYVNGHGTATEQGDIAETLATSSLFGERMPISSQKSFLGHTLGACGALESWFSIEMLNRDLYVHTFNLDEVDPHCGKLDYLRGEFRQMSNEYVMNNNFAFGGVNTSLIFRRWH
;
A
#
# COMPACT_ATOMS: atom_id res chain seq x y z
N MET A 1 7.52 25.60 8.01
CA MET A 1 7.63 24.14 7.81
C MET A 1 8.33 23.88 6.49
N LYS A 2 9.02 22.74 6.34
CA LYS A 2 9.70 22.36 5.10
C LYS A 2 8.70 21.79 4.11
N ARG A 3 8.93 22.03 2.82
CA ARG A 3 8.17 21.35 1.75
C ARG A 3 8.78 19.98 1.51
N VAL A 4 7.94 18.99 1.21
CA VAL A 4 8.35 17.58 1.07
C VAL A 4 7.97 17.08 -0.32
N VAL A 5 8.95 16.58 -1.05
CA VAL A 5 8.78 16.10 -2.41
C VAL A 5 9.14 14.62 -2.54
N VAL A 6 8.56 13.97 -3.54
CA VAL A 6 8.86 12.58 -3.93
C VAL A 6 9.89 12.62 -5.05
N THR A 7 11.08 12.10 -4.79
CA THR A 7 12.20 12.11 -5.76
C THR A 7 12.48 10.74 -6.36
N GLY A 8 11.90 9.68 -5.79
CA GLY A 8 11.94 8.34 -6.35
C GLY A 8 10.76 7.52 -5.86
N MET A 9 10.29 6.60 -6.69
CA MET A 9 9.18 5.73 -6.38
C MET A 9 9.26 4.43 -7.15
N ALA A 10 8.88 3.33 -6.51
CA ALA A 10 8.85 2.01 -7.13
C ALA A 10 7.93 1.07 -6.39
N GLY A 11 7.57 -0.01 -7.06
CA GLY A 11 6.79 -1.09 -6.46
C GLY A 11 6.95 -2.41 -7.19
N ILE A 12 6.65 -3.48 -6.47
CA ILE A 12 6.62 -4.85 -6.96
C ILE A 12 5.21 -5.38 -6.73
N THR A 13 4.54 -5.80 -7.78
CA THR A 13 3.13 -6.20 -7.75
C THR A 13 2.90 -7.47 -8.58
N SER A 14 1.73 -8.07 -8.45
CA SER A 14 1.28 -9.19 -9.32
C SER A 14 1.11 -8.80 -10.80
N LEU A 15 1.20 -7.51 -11.14
CA LEU A 15 1.10 -7.00 -12.51
C LEU A 15 2.44 -6.53 -13.08
N GLY A 16 3.53 -6.65 -12.32
CA GLY A 16 4.86 -6.20 -12.69
C GLY A 16 5.50 -5.26 -11.68
N SER A 17 6.68 -4.75 -12.02
CA SER A 17 7.50 -3.89 -11.16
C SER A 17 7.87 -2.54 -11.80
N ASP A 18 7.34 -2.22 -12.95
CA ASP A 18 7.47 -0.94 -13.61
C ASP A 18 6.11 -0.41 -14.07
N TRP A 19 5.97 0.90 -14.11
CA TRP A 19 4.69 1.53 -14.45
C TRP A 19 4.20 1.19 -15.86
N GLN A 20 5.10 1.08 -16.85
CA GLN A 20 4.70 0.81 -18.24
C GLN A 20 4.01 -0.57 -18.36
N THR A 21 4.60 -1.59 -17.74
CA THR A 21 4.03 -2.95 -17.67
C THR A 21 2.71 -2.95 -16.92
N ILE A 22 2.64 -2.31 -15.75
CA ILE A 22 1.43 -2.25 -14.92
C ILE A 22 0.31 -1.50 -15.65
N ALA A 23 0.59 -0.34 -16.21
CA ALA A 23 -0.39 0.45 -16.98
C ALA A 23 -0.87 -0.30 -18.23
N GLY A 24 0.00 -1.05 -18.89
CA GLY A 24 -0.38 -1.93 -20.00
C GLY A 24 -1.34 -3.04 -19.57
N ASN A 25 -1.15 -3.63 -18.39
CA ASN A 25 -2.07 -4.62 -17.83
C ASN A 25 -3.41 -3.98 -17.44
N PHE A 26 -3.41 -2.80 -16.82
CA PHE A 26 -4.63 -2.05 -16.53
C PHE A 26 -5.43 -1.74 -17.80
N ALA A 27 -4.75 -1.23 -18.85
CA ALA A 27 -5.38 -0.92 -20.13
C ALA A 27 -5.95 -2.16 -20.83
N ALA A 28 -5.33 -3.31 -20.66
CA ALA A 28 -5.77 -4.59 -21.21
C ALA A 28 -6.81 -5.31 -20.34
N ASN A 29 -7.26 -4.70 -19.23
CA ASN A 29 -8.15 -5.32 -18.24
C ASN A 29 -7.62 -6.69 -17.75
N ARG A 30 -6.30 -6.80 -17.54
CA ARG A 30 -5.66 -7.99 -16.98
C ARG A 30 -5.45 -7.79 -15.50
N SER A 31 -6.07 -8.63 -14.69
CA SER A 31 -5.81 -8.64 -13.25
C SER A 31 -4.74 -9.68 -12.89
N GLY A 32 -4.05 -9.44 -11.78
CA GLY A 32 -3.12 -10.40 -11.19
C GLY A 32 -3.79 -11.46 -10.33
N ILE A 33 -5.13 -11.48 -10.29
CA ILE A 33 -5.89 -12.40 -9.45
C ILE A 33 -5.98 -13.77 -10.12
N ARG A 34 -5.68 -14.81 -9.35
CA ARG A 34 -5.82 -16.20 -9.79
C ARG A 34 -6.31 -17.11 -8.66
N ARG A 35 -6.71 -18.31 -9.03
CA ARG A 35 -7.00 -19.38 -8.09
C ARG A 35 -5.67 -19.93 -7.52
N MET A 36 -5.65 -20.15 -6.23
CA MET A 36 -4.53 -20.72 -5.47
C MET A 36 -4.82 -22.21 -5.20
N ASP A 37 -4.47 -23.08 -6.15
CA ASP A 37 -4.79 -24.52 -6.04
C ASP A 37 -4.11 -25.19 -4.84
N GLU A 38 -2.96 -24.68 -4.41
CA GLU A 38 -2.25 -25.14 -3.22
C GLU A 38 -3.00 -24.87 -1.91
N TRP A 39 -4.02 -24.01 -1.93
CA TRP A 39 -4.88 -23.74 -0.77
C TRP A 39 -5.99 -24.76 -0.60
N ASP A 40 -6.23 -25.66 -1.55
CA ASP A 40 -7.26 -26.72 -1.46
C ASP A 40 -7.00 -27.69 -0.30
N ARG A 41 -5.74 -27.78 0.18
CA ARG A 41 -5.38 -28.57 1.36
C ARG A 41 -5.92 -28.02 2.69
N PHE A 42 -6.42 -26.78 2.72
CA PHE A 42 -6.99 -26.16 3.92
C PHE A 42 -8.52 -26.23 3.83
N SER A 43 -9.13 -27.25 4.41
CA SER A 43 -10.57 -27.52 4.33
C SER A 43 -11.43 -26.38 4.90
N GLU A 44 -10.93 -25.68 5.92
CA GLU A 44 -11.63 -24.59 6.60
C GLU A 44 -11.49 -23.23 5.89
N LEU A 45 -10.61 -23.10 4.95
CA LEU A 45 -10.45 -21.89 4.13
C LEU A 45 -11.41 -21.97 2.94
N ASN A 46 -12.36 -21.05 2.82
CA ASN A 46 -13.36 -21.05 1.76
C ASN A 46 -12.87 -20.35 0.48
N THR A 47 -12.15 -19.21 0.65
CA THR A 47 -11.57 -18.52 -0.50
C THR A 47 -10.37 -19.27 -1.07
N ARG A 48 -10.24 -19.23 -2.41
CA ARG A 48 -9.09 -19.76 -3.15
C ARG A 48 -8.45 -18.70 -4.03
N LEU A 49 -8.78 -17.42 -3.80
CA LEU A 49 -8.36 -16.32 -4.65
C LEU A 49 -7.24 -15.51 -4.00
N ALA A 50 -6.24 -15.14 -4.81
CA ALA A 50 -5.21 -14.18 -4.41
C ALA A 50 -4.55 -13.51 -5.63
N GLY A 51 -3.82 -12.42 -5.37
CA GLY A 51 -2.93 -11.75 -6.32
C GLY A 51 -1.45 -11.99 -5.97
N PRO A 52 -0.86 -13.16 -6.30
CA PRO A 52 0.53 -13.47 -5.97
C PRO A 52 1.52 -12.79 -6.91
N ILE A 53 2.77 -12.67 -6.44
CA ILE A 53 3.93 -12.30 -7.25
C ILE A 53 4.76 -13.57 -7.50
N ASP A 54 4.62 -14.15 -8.67
CA ASP A 54 5.29 -15.41 -9.02
C ASP A 54 6.71 -15.20 -9.57
N ASP A 55 7.00 -14.03 -10.13
CA ASP A 55 8.22 -13.73 -10.90
C ASP A 55 9.27 -12.93 -10.13
N PHE A 56 9.05 -12.63 -8.84
CA PHE A 56 10.05 -11.97 -8.02
C PHE A 56 11.25 -12.87 -7.76
N VAL A 57 12.36 -12.56 -8.42
CA VAL A 57 13.64 -13.24 -8.22
C VAL A 57 14.55 -12.35 -7.38
N VAL A 58 15.12 -12.93 -6.32
CA VAL A 58 16.13 -12.24 -5.49
C VAL A 58 17.32 -11.87 -6.37
N PRO A 59 17.72 -10.58 -6.45
CA PRO A 59 18.83 -10.15 -7.28
C PRO A 59 20.13 -10.87 -6.95
N ALA A 60 20.90 -11.28 -7.97
CA ALA A 60 22.12 -12.08 -7.81
C ALA A 60 23.23 -11.36 -6.99
N HIS A 61 23.19 -10.05 -6.92
CA HIS A 61 24.14 -9.26 -6.13
C HIS A 61 23.83 -9.22 -4.62
N TRP A 62 22.64 -9.70 -4.19
CA TRP A 62 22.32 -9.79 -2.77
C TRP A 62 23.07 -10.97 -2.14
N THR A 63 23.87 -10.68 -1.13
CA THR A 63 24.70 -11.70 -0.47
C THR A 63 23.88 -12.58 0.48
N ARG A 64 24.35 -13.81 0.72
CA ARG A 64 23.74 -14.71 1.72
C ARG A 64 23.69 -14.08 3.12
N LYS A 65 24.66 -13.20 3.47
CA LYS A 65 24.70 -12.49 4.75
C LYS A 65 23.52 -11.51 4.86
N GLN A 66 23.23 -10.76 3.80
CA GLN A 66 22.12 -9.82 3.74
C GLN A 66 20.74 -10.54 3.82
N LEU A 67 20.64 -11.68 3.14
CA LEU A 67 19.39 -12.46 3.09
C LEU A 67 19.05 -13.19 4.40
N ARG A 68 20.00 -13.35 5.32
CA ARG A 68 19.82 -14.19 6.50
C ARG A 68 18.66 -13.77 7.41
N SER A 69 18.43 -12.45 7.56
CA SER A 69 17.37 -11.89 8.39
C SER A 69 16.08 -11.56 7.62
N MET A 70 16.03 -11.82 6.31
CA MET A 70 14.93 -11.46 5.45
C MET A 70 14.02 -12.65 5.18
N GLY A 71 12.77 -12.57 5.62
CA GLY A 71 11.67 -13.34 5.05
C GLY A 71 11.21 -12.72 3.72
N ARG A 72 10.16 -13.28 3.11
CA ARG A 72 9.67 -12.82 1.81
C ARG A 72 9.23 -11.36 1.84
N VAL A 73 8.50 -10.92 2.86
CA VAL A 73 8.05 -9.53 3.01
C VAL A 73 9.23 -8.55 2.99
N SER A 74 10.31 -8.86 3.73
CA SER A 74 11.50 -8.00 3.75
C SER A 74 12.24 -7.98 2.40
N ARG A 75 12.22 -9.09 1.65
CA ARG A 75 12.81 -9.14 0.31
C ARG A 75 12.04 -8.28 -0.69
N LEU A 76 10.71 -8.28 -0.64
CA LEU A 76 9.88 -7.40 -1.44
C LEU A 76 10.11 -5.93 -1.07
N ALA A 77 10.16 -5.62 0.23
CA ALA A 77 10.42 -4.27 0.72
C ALA A 77 11.79 -3.73 0.30
N VAL A 78 12.86 -4.54 0.45
CA VAL A 78 14.22 -4.16 0.04
C VAL A 78 14.32 -4.05 -1.47
N GLY A 79 13.65 -4.93 -2.24
CA GLY A 79 13.60 -4.84 -3.71
C GLY A 79 12.94 -3.57 -4.20
N ALA A 80 11.79 -3.22 -3.63
CA ALA A 80 11.12 -1.95 -3.94
C ALA A 80 11.96 -0.74 -3.51
N ALA A 81 12.62 -0.82 -2.34
CA ALA A 81 13.51 0.25 -1.86
C ALA A 81 14.74 0.44 -2.76
N GLU A 82 15.33 -0.64 -3.27
CA GLU A 82 16.45 -0.58 -4.22
C GLU A 82 16.07 0.12 -5.51
N GLN A 83 14.90 -0.22 -6.06
CA GLN A 83 14.37 0.43 -7.26
C GLN A 83 14.03 1.91 -7.01
N ALA A 84 13.41 2.24 -5.88
CA ALA A 84 13.08 3.63 -5.54
C ALA A 84 14.33 4.49 -5.31
N LEU A 85 15.38 3.92 -4.69
CA LEU A 85 16.69 4.60 -4.56
C LEU A 85 17.37 4.78 -5.92
N ALA A 86 17.25 3.82 -6.82
CA ALA A 86 17.78 3.93 -8.18
C ALA A 86 17.03 5.03 -8.97
N ASP A 87 15.71 5.07 -8.88
CA ASP A 87 14.87 6.10 -9.50
C ASP A 87 15.21 7.50 -8.96
N ALA A 88 15.47 7.62 -7.66
CA ALA A 88 15.92 8.87 -7.03
C ALA A 88 17.37 9.26 -7.37
N GLY A 89 18.17 8.40 -8.04
CA GLY A 89 19.59 8.62 -8.25
C GLY A 89 20.44 8.54 -6.97
N LEU A 90 19.94 7.85 -5.93
CA LEU A 90 20.58 7.72 -4.62
C LEU A 90 21.14 6.31 -4.33
N LEU A 91 20.88 5.33 -5.20
CA LEU A 91 21.39 3.99 -5.01
C LEU A 91 22.93 3.97 -5.07
N GLY A 92 23.56 3.56 -3.97
CA GLY A 92 25.01 3.54 -3.86
C GLY A 92 25.66 4.89 -3.44
N ASP A 93 24.90 5.96 -3.33
CA ASP A 93 25.41 7.25 -2.88
C ASP A 93 25.81 7.19 -1.40
N ALA A 94 27.00 7.73 -1.07
CA ALA A 94 27.52 7.74 0.28
C ALA A 94 26.72 8.66 1.23
N SER A 95 26.04 9.68 0.70
CA SER A 95 25.25 10.64 1.48
C SER A 95 24.06 10.01 2.19
N ILE A 96 23.54 8.88 1.69
CA ILE A 96 22.43 8.19 2.37
C ILE A 96 22.85 7.46 3.66
N LYS A 97 24.17 7.28 3.88
CA LYS A 97 24.73 6.52 5.02
C LYS A 97 25.23 7.39 6.16
N ASP A 98 25.18 8.70 6.03
CA ASP A 98 25.76 9.66 6.99
C ASP A 98 24.80 10.05 8.14
N GLY A 99 23.68 9.36 8.28
CA GLY A 99 22.67 9.61 9.31
C GLY A 99 21.53 10.54 8.88
N ARG A 100 21.60 11.12 7.70
CA ARG A 100 20.56 12.03 7.19
C ARG A 100 19.38 11.32 6.55
N MET A 101 19.55 10.07 6.08
CA MET A 101 18.46 9.28 5.51
C MET A 101 17.85 8.32 6.53
N GLY A 102 16.53 8.45 6.74
CA GLY A 102 15.74 7.56 7.60
C GLY A 102 14.92 6.54 6.79
N VAL A 103 14.24 5.68 7.52
CA VAL A 103 13.30 4.68 6.98
C VAL A 103 11.99 4.71 7.76
N ALA A 104 10.86 4.79 7.07
CA ALA A 104 9.53 4.57 7.63
C ALA A 104 8.81 3.51 6.79
N CYS A 105 8.73 2.30 7.29
CA CYS A 105 8.18 1.17 6.52
C CYS A 105 7.51 0.16 7.42
N GLY A 106 6.42 -0.45 6.92
CA GLY A 106 5.65 -1.42 7.66
C GLY A 106 5.17 -2.61 6.84
N SER A 107 4.66 -3.57 7.58
CA SER A 107 3.95 -4.76 7.13
C SER A 107 2.90 -5.06 8.18
N SER A 108 1.78 -5.69 7.81
CA SER A 108 0.74 -6.03 8.77
C SER A 108 1.16 -7.19 9.69
N THR A 109 1.83 -8.21 9.14
CA THR A 109 2.15 -9.45 9.86
C THR A 109 3.64 -9.82 9.87
N GLY A 110 4.47 -9.26 9.01
CA GLY A 110 5.83 -9.75 8.78
C GLY A 110 5.84 -11.05 7.96
N SER A 111 6.91 -11.85 8.05
CA SER A 111 6.98 -13.12 7.33
C SER A 111 6.36 -14.27 8.11
N THR A 112 5.35 -14.87 7.52
CA THR A 112 4.50 -15.92 8.13
C THR A 112 5.06 -17.32 8.00
N ASP A 113 6.02 -17.56 7.10
CA ASP A 113 6.66 -18.89 6.96
C ASP A 113 7.26 -19.43 8.27
N GLU A 114 7.78 -18.53 9.11
CA GLU A 114 8.38 -18.91 10.40
C GLU A 114 7.31 -19.31 11.44
N ILE A 115 6.05 -18.96 11.23
CA ILE A 115 4.95 -19.32 12.14
C ILE A 115 4.80 -20.84 12.26
N LYS A 116 5.05 -21.59 11.17
CA LYS A 116 5.04 -23.06 11.20
C LYS A 116 6.02 -23.63 12.21
N ALA A 117 7.26 -23.12 12.23
CA ALA A 117 8.31 -23.59 13.12
C ALA A 117 7.95 -23.26 14.59
N PHE A 118 7.45 -22.08 14.87
CA PHE A 118 6.95 -21.71 16.19
C PHE A 118 5.71 -22.52 16.59
N GLY A 119 4.77 -22.72 15.68
CA GLY A 119 3.60 -23.58 15.89
C GLY A 119 4.01 -25.03 16.23
N ASN A 120 4.96 -25.60 15.50
CA ASN A 120 5.47 -26.94 15.77
C ASN A 120 6.15 -27.04 17.14
N MET A 121 6.91 -26.03 17.54
CA MET A 121 7.50 -25.95 18.89
C MET A 121 6.42 -25.93 19.97
N LEU A 122 5.40 -25.11 19.82
CA LEU A 122 4.36 -24.96 20.83
C LEU A 122 3.43 -26.18 20.93
N LEU A 123 3.11 -26.81 19.78
CA LEU A 123 2.14 -27.91 19.72
C LEU A 123 2.80 -29.27 19.97
N ASN A 124 4.02 -29.48 19.44
CA ASN A 124 4.67 -30.77 19.40
C ASN A 124 5.97 -30.82 20.20
N SER A 125 6.37 -29.75 20.87
CA SER A 125 7.63 -29.61 21.64
C SER A 125 8.88 -29.85 20.76
N VAL A 126 8.82 -29.55 19.45
CA VAL A 126 9.90 -29.74 18.49
C VAL A 126 10.42 -28.37 18.05
N ALA A 127 11.67 -28.07 18.39
CA ALA A 127 12.33 -26.80 18.05
C ALA A 127 13.22 -26.90 16.78
N GLU A 128 13.09 -27.95 15.97
CA GLU A 128 13.87 -28.12 14.76
C GLU A 128 13.63 -26.98 13.77
N GLY A 129 14.71 -26.45 13.21
CA GLY A 129 14.67 -25.33 12.27
C GLY A 129 14.58 -23.93 12.92
N LEU A 130 14.23 -23.83 14.22
CA LEU A 130 14.18 -22.54 14.92
C LEU A 130 15.57 -22.01 15.25
N ASN A 131 15.74 -20.71 15.01
CA ASN A 131 16.94 -19.95 15.38
C ASN A 131 16.58 -18.48 15.59
N ALA A 132 17.55 -17.66 16.01
CA ALA A 132 17.28 -16.23 16.26
C ALA A 132 16.74 -15.48 15.02
N ASN A 133 17.15 -15.88 13.80
CA ASN A 133 16.63 -15.25 12.60
C ASN A 133 15.15 -15.60 12.33
N SER A 134 14.67 -16.78 12.75
CA SER A 134 13.25 -17.15 12.63
C SER A 134 12.36 -16.12 13.33
N TYR A 135 12.73 -15.72 14.54
CA TYR A 135 12.01 -14.70 15.29
C TYR A 135 12.09 -13.32 14.60
N VAL A 136 13.29 -12.93 14.15
CA VAL A 136 13.51 -11.68 13.43
C VAL A 136 12.69 -11.60 12.13
N ARG A 137 12.61 -12.67 11.36
CA ARG A 137 11.82 -12.70 10.10
C ARG A 137 10.34 -12.58 10.34
N MET A 138 9.82 -13.16 11.43
CA MET A 138 8.40 -13.14 11.76
C MET A 138 7.91 -11.74 12.17
N MET A 139 8.78 -10.93 12.78
CA MET A 139 8.38 -9.64 13.34
C MET A 139 8.14 -8.57 12.25
N PRO A 140 6.97 -7.93 12.14
CA PRO A 140 6.67 -6.97 11.07
C PRO A 140 7.58 -5.73 11.08
N HIS A 141 8.05 -5.27 12.25
CA HIS A 141 8.95 -4.12 12.36
C HIS A 141 10.32 -4.35 11.72
N THR A 142 10.73 -5.60 11.52
CA THR A 142 12.03 -5.93 10.92
C THR A 142 12.05 -5.69 9.41
N THR A 143 10.91 -5.41 8.78
CA THR A 143 10.84 -4.95 7.40
C THR A 143 11.62 -3.65 7.24
N ALA A 144 11.33 -2.63 8.08
CA ALA A 144 12.08 -1.38 8.11
C ALA A 144 13.55 -1.57 8.53
N ALA A 145 13.81 -2.45 9.51
CA ALA A 145 15.17 -2.75 9.97
C ALA A 145 16.03 -3.40 8.88
N ASN A 146 15.46 -4.33 8.10
CA ASN A 146 16.19 -4.96 6.99
C ASN A 146 16.54 -3.97 5.88
N ILE A 147 15.67 -3.00 5.56
CA ILE A 147 15.98 -1.91 4.63
C ILE A 147 17.17 -1.10 5.16
N SER A 148 17.10 -0.66 6.41
CA SER A 148 18.17 0.11 7.05
C SER A 148 19.51 -0.62 7.01
N ILE A 149 19.54 -1.91 7.41
CA ILE A 149 20.75 -2.74 7.41
C ILE A 149 21.29 -2.97 6.00
N PHE A 150 20.41 -3.23 5.03
CA PHE A 150 20.80 -3.55 3.67
C PHE A 150 21.52 -2.39 2.99
N PHE A 151 20.98 -1.17 3.10
CA PHE A 151 21.55 0.04 2.48
C PHE A 151 22.52 0.80 3.39
N GLY A 152 22.65 0.40 4.66
CA GLY A 152 23.52 1.09 5.64
C GLY A 152 22.95 2.44 6.07
N LEU A 153 21.62 2.58 6.13
CA LEU A 153 20.96 3.81 6.55
C LEU A 153 21.03 3.95 8.08
N THR A 154 21.57 5.05 8.57
CA THR A 154 21.76 5.26 10.01
C THR A 154 20.90 6.40 10.58
N GLY A 155 19.98 6.93 9.76
CA GLY A 155 19.00 7.89 10.22
C GLY A 155 17.87 7.26 11.05
N ARG A 156 16.81 8.02 11.25
CA ARG A 156 15.66 7.58 12.06
C ARG A 156 14.94 6.39 11.42
N LEU A 157 14.63 5.37 12.24
CA LEU A 157 13.85 4.21 11.82
C LEU A 157 12.48 4.25 12.48
N ILE A 158 11.40 4.23 11.68
CA ILE A 158 10.00 4.25 12.12
C ILE A 158 9.31 3.01 11.55
N PRO A 159 9.09 1.95 12.34
CA PRO A 159 8.28 0.83 11.90
C PRO A 159 6.79 1.21 11.99
N THR A 160 6.05 0.94 10.90
CA THR A 160 4.61 1.22 10.82
C THR A 160 3.84 -0.08 10.60
N SER A 161 3.49 -0.75 11.69
CA SER A 161 2.67 -1.98 11.64
C SER A 161 1.25 -1.67 12.08
N SER A 162 0.41 -1.26 11.13
CA SER A 162 -0.97 -0.80 11.34
C SER A 162 -1.93 -1.39 10.31
N ALA A 163 -1.79 -2.71 10.08
CA ALA A 163 -2.59 -3.44 9.09
C ALA A 163 -2.55 -2.76 7.70
N CYS A 164 -3.71 -2.54 7.07
CA CYS A 164 -3.81 -1.98 5.71
C CYS A 164 -3.27 -0.55 5.57
N THR A 165 -3.08 0.19 6.66
CA THR A 165 -2.50 1.54 6.65
C THR A 165 -0.99 1.59 6.86
N SER A 166 -0.32 0.44 7.00
CA SER A 166 1.13 0.40 7.29
C SER A 166 1.97 1.22 6.31
N GLY A 167 1.72 1.06 5.01
CA GLY A 167 2.44 1.80 3.97
C GLY A 167 2.13 3.30 3.95
N SER A 168 0.86 3.67 4.03
CA SER A 168 0.44 5.07 4.05
C SER A 168 0.85 5.80 5.33
N GLN A 169 0.83 5.14 6.49
CA GLN A 169 1.41 5.70 7.72
C GLN A 169 2.92 5.87 7.61
N GLY A 170 3.62 4.92 6.98
CA GLY A 170 5.05 5.05 6.69
C GLY A 170 5.34 6.32 5.91
N ILE A 171 4.60 6.57 4.83
CA ILE A 171 4.71 7.79 4.02
C ILE A 171 4.35 9.03 4.84
N GLY A 172 3.24 9.00 5.58
CA GLY A 172 2.77 10.13 6.38
C GLY A 172 3.76 10.52 7.50
N TYR A 173 4.29 9.56 8.25
CA TYR A 173 5.26 9.85 9.32
C TYR A 173 6.64 10.27 8.78
N ALA A 174 7.04 9.77 7.61
CA ALA A 174 8.23 10.26 6.92
C ALA A 174 8.03 11.72 6.45
N TYR A 175 6.87 12.01 5.87
CA TYR A 175 6.48 13.37 5.50
C TYR A 175 6.53 14.32 6.72
N GLU A 176 5.91 13.96 7.83
CA GLU A 176 5.96 14.77 9.06
C GLU A 176 7.40 14.96 9.57
N ALA A 177 8.21 13.87 9.57
CA ALA A 177 9.58 13.96 10.01
C ALA A 177 10.40 14.97 9.19
N ILE A 178 10.21 14.99 7.87
CA ILE A 178 10.90 15.95 6.98
C ILE A 178 10.28 17.36 7.12
N LYS A 179 8.95 17.47 7.10
CA LYS A 179 8.19 18.72 7.22
C LYS A 179 8.59 19.51 8.48
N PHE A 180 8.82 18.79 9.59
CA PHE A 180 9.26 19.39 10.84
C PHE A 180 10.80 19.45 11.01
N GLY A 181 11.56 19.20 9.95
CA GLY A 181 13.01 19.37 9.91
C GLY A 181 13.83 18.39 10.76
N ARG A 182 13.27 17.19 11.00
CA ARG A 182 13.97 16.14 11.76
C ARG A 182 15.04 15.43 10.92
N LEU A 183 14.77 15.23 9.65
CA LEU A 183 15.65 14.62 8.65
C LEU A 183 15.39 15.28 7.28
N PRO A 184 16.39 15.36 6.40
CA PRO A 184 16.18 15.92 5.05
C PRO A 184 15.59 14.90 4.07
N LEU A 185 15.73 13.59 4.31
CA LEU A 185 15.21 12.55 3.39
C LEU A 185 14.90 11.25 4.12
N MET A 186 13.94 10.50 3.57
CA MET A 186 13.51 9.20 4.10
C MET A 186 13.04 8.26 2.98
N LEU A 187 13.34 6.97 3.12
CA LEU A 187 12.61 5.90 2.45
C LEU A 187 11.30 5.65 3.20
N ALA A 188 10.20 5.60 2.48
CA ALA A 188 8.88 5.45 3.08
C ALA A 188 7.99 4.49 2.28
N GLY A 189 7.29 3.59 2.95
CA GLY A 189 6.38 2.68 2.26
C GLY A 189 5.96 1.48 3.09
N GLY A 190 5.64 0.38 2.41
CA GLY A 190 5.21 -0.87 3.04
C GLY A 190 5.31 -2.07 2.10
N ALA A 191 5.28 -3.23 2.67
CA ALA A 191 5.28 -4.49 1.94
C ALA A 191 4.44 -5.55 2.67
N GLU A 192 3.95 -6.51 1.92
CA GLU A 192 3.27 -7.69 2.44
C GLU A 192 3.58 -8.91 1.59
N GLU A 193 3.74 -10.06 2.21
CA GLU A 193 3.81 -11.35 1.51
C GLU A 193 2.41 -11.97 1.42
N LEU A 194 2.25 -12.96 0.58
CA LEU A 194 1.01 -13.72 0.46
C LEU A 194 1.06 -14.98 1.32
N CYS A 195 0.10 -15.12 2.23
CA CYS A 195 -0.02 -16.30 3.08
C CYS A 195 -1.49 -16.72 3.26
N PRO A 196 -1.80 -18.04 3.23
CA PRO A 196 -3.16 -18.51 3.50
C PRO A 196 -3.68 -18.15 4.89
N THR A 197 -2.80 -17.90 5.88
CA THR A 197 -3.23 -17.44 7.21
C THR A 197 -3.80 -16.02 7.19
N GLU A 198 -3.29 -15.16 6.31
CA GLU A 198 -3.84 -13.82 6.08
C GLU A 198 -5.21 -13.89 5.40
N ALA A 199 -5.37 -14.78 4.41
CA ALA A 199 -6.68 -15.03 3.80
C ALA A 199 -7.69 -15.54 4.85
N MET A 200 -7.27 -16.47 5.71
CA MET A 200 -8.12 -17.06 6.75
C MET A 200 -8.68 -16.01 7.72
N VAL A 201 -7.92 -14.96 8.06
CA VAL A 201 -8.41 -13.88 8.95
C VAL A 201 -9.66 -13.22 8.39
N PHE A 202 -9.68 -12.92 7.10
CA PHE A 202 -10.83 -12.29 6.44
C PHE A 202 -11.92 -13.31 6.09
N ASP A 203 -11.54 -14.53 5.75
CA ASP A 203 -12.46 -15.63 5.45
C ASP A 203 -13.32 -16.00 6.67
N ALA A 204 -12.72 -16.04 7.85
CA ALA A 204 -13.41 -16.26 9.12
C ALA A 204 -14.43 -15.13 9.46
N LEU A 205 -14.30 -13.97 8.84
CA LEU A 205 -15.24 -12.85 8.95
C LEU A 205 -16.27 -12.81 7.80
N TYR A 206 -16.24 -13.80 6.92
CA TYR A 206 -17.05 -13.83 5.68
C TYR A 206 -16.83 -12.59 4.80
N ALA A 207 -15.60 -12.06 4.80
CA ALA A 207 -15.23 -10.84 4.09
C ALA A 207 -14.40 -11.10 2.82
N THR A 208 -14.14 -12.35 2.46
CA THR A 208 -13.42 -12.76 1.25
C THR A 208 -14.37 -13.14 0.11
N SER A 209 -13.94 -12.90 -1.12
CA SER A 209 -14.65 -13.38 -2.30
C SER A 209 -14.54 -14.90 -2.42
N LEU A 210 -15.66 -15.53 -2.77
CA LEU A 210 -15.79 -16.98 -3.03
C LEU A 210 -15.97 -17.32 -4.51
N LYS A 211 -15.67 -16.40 -5.41
CA LYS A 211 -15.72 -16.62 -6.87
C LYS A 211 -14.55 -17.46 -7.38
N ASN A 212 -14.24 -18.55 -6.67
CA ASN A 212 -13.07 -19.40 -6.88
C ASN A 212 -12.95 -19.95 -8.31
N ASP A 213 -14.09 -20.22 -8.98
CA ASP A 213 -14.12 -20.73 -10.35
C ASP A 213 -14.11 -19.63 -11.43
N ALA A 214 -14.15 -18.35 -11.00
CA ALA A 214 -14.16 -17.21 -11.90
C ALA A 214 -13.26 -16.08 -11.37
N PRO A 215 -11.94 -16.33 -11.16
CA PRO A 215 -11.03 -15.40 -10.48
C PRO A 215 -10.95 -14.02 -11.13
N GLN A 216 -11.14 -13.93 -12.45
CA GLN A 216 -11.08 -12.66 -13.18
C GLN A 216 -12.30 -11.76 -12.91
N THR A 217 -13.33 -12.23 -12.23
CA THR A 217 -14.54 -11.46 -11.89
C THR A 217 -14.52 -10.89 -10.48
N SER A 218 -13.42 -11.03 -9.76
CA SER A 218 -13.23 -10.56 -8.38
C SER A 218 -11.78 -10.09 -8.17
N PRO A 219 -11.51 -9.12 -7.25
CA PRO A 219 -12.53 -8.38 -6.48
C PRO A 219 -13.29 -7.34 -7.33
N ARG A 220 -14.42 -6.84 -6.78
CA ARG A 220 -15.34 -5.92 -7.45
C ARG A 220 -15.65 -4.71 -6.56
N PRO A 221 -14.71 -3.82 -6.26
CA PRO A 221 -14.98 -2.66 -5.39
C PRO A 221 -16.18 -1.85 -5.87
N TYR A 222 -17.06 -1.49 -4.94
CA TYR A 222 -18.26 -0.67 -5.15
C TYR A 222 -19.38 -1.32 -5.97
N ASP A 223 -19.13 -2.50 -6.57
CA ASP A 223 -20.11 -3.19 -7.39
C ASP A 223 -21.18 -3.87 -6.52
N LYS A 224 -22.44 -3.85 -7.00
CA LYS A 224 -23.57 -4.48 -6.35
C LYS A 224 -23.41 -6.01 -6.19
N GLY A 225 -22.68 -6.64 -7.09
CA GLY A 225 -22.39 -8.07 -7.07
C GLY A 225 -21.09 -8.45 -6.35
N ARG A 226 -20.51 -7.54 -5.58
CA ARG A 226 -19.31 -7.84 -4.77
C ARG A 226 -19.64 -8.82 -3.65
N ASP A 227 -18.70 -9.66 -3.32
CA ASP A 227 -18.84 -10.71 -2.31
C ASP A 227 -17.67 -10.78 -1.32
N GLY A 228 -16.79 -9.77 -1.36
CA GLY A 228 -15.67 -9.68 -0.45
C GLY A 228 -14.35 -9.36 -1.15
N LEU A 229 -13.32 -9.17 -0.34
CA LEU A 229 -11.98 -8.87 -0.81
C LEU A 229 -11.25 -10.13 -1.34
N VAL A 230 -10.20 -9.88 -2.10
CA VAL A 230 -9.18 -10.87 -2.44
C VAL A 230 -7.84 -10.32 -1.94
N ILE A 231 -7.07 -11.09 -1.18
CA ILE A 231 -5.75 -10.64 -0.73
C ILE A 231 -4.74 -10.66 -1.88
N GLY A 232 -3.75 -9.79 -1.79
CA GLY A 232 -2.65 -9.69 -2.75
C GLY A 232 -1.31 -9.55 -2.06
N GLU A 233 -0.24 -9.72 -2.82
CA GLU A 233 1.14 -9.56 -2.40
C GLU A 233 1.74 -8.30 -3.01
N GLY A 234 2.68 -7.63 -2.32
CA GLY A 234 3.31 -6.45 -2.88
C GLY A 234 4.35 -5.80 -2.00
N GLY A 235 5.06 -4.84 -2.60
CA GLY A 235 5.93 -3.91 -1.90
C GLY A 235 5.99 -2.59 -2.65
N GLY A 236 5.83 -1.47 -1.96
CA GLY A 236 5.91 -0.13 -2.53
C GLY A 236 6.79 0.77 -1.67
N MET A 237 7.63 1.59 -2.33
CA MET A 237 8.53 2.52 -1.67
C MET A 237 8.61 3.85 -2.41
N LEU A 238 8.64 4.92 -1.63
CA LEU A 238 8.91 6.28 -2.07
C LEU A 238 10.18 6.80 -1.39
N VAL A 239 10.96 7.59 -2.11
CA VAL A 239 12.00 8.45 -1.54
C VAL A 239 11.41 9.82 -1.35
N LEU A 240 11.31 10.27 -0.10
CA LEU A 240 10.83 11.59 0.29
C LEU A 240 12.01 12.48 0.64
N GLU A 241 12.01 13.71 0.13
CA GLU A 241 13.06 14.69 0.39
C GLU A 241 12.50 16.06 0.76
N GLU A 242 13.24 16.79 1.56
CA GLU A 242 13.04 18.23 1.71
C GLU A 242 13.36 18.92 0.38
N LEU A 243 12.49 19.82 -0.05
CA LEU A 243 12.57 20.45 -1.38
C LEU A 243 13.93 21.06 -1.70
N GLU A 244 14.49 21.87 -0.77
CA GLU A 244 15.78 22.54 -1.02
C GLU A 244 16.93 21.53 -1.11
N HIS A 245 16.86 20.43 -0.36
CA HIS A 245 17.81 19.34 -0.48
C HIS A 245 17.73 18.67 -1.86
N ALA A 246 16.50 18.38 -2.33
CA ALA A 246 16.28 17.78 -3.64
C ALA A 246 16.77 18.69 -4.78
N LEU A 247 16.45 19.99 -4.72
CA LEU A 247 16.89 20.98 -5.72
C LEU A 247 18.41 21.14 -5.73
N ALA A 248 19.05 21.17 -4.55
CA ALA A 248 20.50 21.34 -4.44
C ALA A 248 21.30 20.21 -5.09
N ARG A 249 20.75 19.00 -5.15
CA ARG A 249 21.37 17.86 -5.84
C ARG A 249 20.87 17.63 -7.27
N GLY A 250 19.95 18.49 -7.75
CA GLY A 250 19.37 18.36 -9.10
C GLY A 250 18.46 17.14 -9.25
N ALA A 251 17.76 16.74 -8.19
CA ALA A 251 16.84 15.60 -8.24
C ALA A 251 15.69 15.82 -9.20
N HIS A 252 15.27 14.75 -9.88
CA HIS A 252 13.95 14.71 -10.49
C HIS A 252 12.88 14.69 -9.40
N ILE A 253 11.85 15.50 -9.54
CA ILE A 253 10.74 15.56 -8.58
C ILE A 253 9.48 15.03 -9.26
N ASN A 254 8.91 13.96 -8.70
CA ASN A 254 7.72 13.31 -9.22
C ASN A 254 6.42 13.99 -8.76
N ALA A 255 6.39 14.43 -7.49
CA ALA A 255 5.24 15.11 -6.89
C ALA A 255 5.66 15.79 -5.59
N GLU A 256 4.80 16.64 -5.03
CA GLU A 256 4.90 17.15 -3.68
C GLU A 256 3.85 16.47 -2.79
N ILE A 257 4.20 16.05 -1.58
CA ILE A 257 3.23 15.66 -0.56
C ILE A 257 2.87 16.93 0.22
N VAL A 258 1.59 17.28 0.20
CA VAL A 258 1.14 18.55 0.81
C VAL A 258 0.27 18.34 2.05
N GLY A 259 -0.33 17.14 2.22
CA GLY A 259 -1.19 16.85 3.35
C GLY A 259 -1.16 15.40 3.79
N PHE A 260 -1.23 15.18 5.10
CA PHE A 260 -1.41 13.89 5.73
C PHE A 260 -2.41 14.00 6.86
N GLY A 261 -3.42 13.13 6.85
CA GLY A 261 -4.41 12.99 7.91
C GLY A 261 -4.43 11.56 8.43
N SER A 262 -4.46 11.40 9.74
CA SER A 262 -4.60 10.09 10.39
C SER A 262 -5.40 10.21 11.67
N ASN A 263 -6.25 9.22 11.93
CA ASN A 263 -7.00 9.08 13.18
C ASN A 263 -7.33 7.61 13.46
N ALA A 264 -8.09 7.37 14.51
CA ALA A 264 -8.63 6.06 14.85
C ALA A 264 -10.15 6.14 15.09
N ASP A 265 -10.86 5.03 14.77
CA ASP A 265 -12.31 4.92 15.01
C ASP A 265 -12.64 4.85 16.50
N GLY A 266 -11.82 4.18 17.29
CA GLY A 266 -11.98 4.06 18.72
C GLY A 266 -13.24 3.27 19.16
N GLN A 267 -13.82 2.47 18.26
CA GLN A 267 -15.09 1.78 18.50
C GLN A 267 -14.98 0.26 18.36
N HIS A 268 -14.78 -0.23 17.16
CA HIS A 268 -14.79 -1.66 16.85
C HIS A 268 -13.60 -2.08 16.00
N THR A 269 -13.06 -3.28 16.24
CA THR A 269 -11.85 -3.74 15.55
C THR A 269 -12.02 -3.93 14.04
N THR A 270 -13.21 -4.33 13.59
CA THR A 270 -13.46 -4.71 12.19
C THR A 270 -14.62 -3.96 11.52
N ARG A 271 -15.39 -3.16 12.27
CA ARG A 271 -16.48 -2.36 11.70
C ARG A 271 -15.95 -1.00 11.25
N PRO A 272 -16.03 -0.67 9.96
CA PRO A 272 -15.63 0.64 9.47
C PRO A 272 -16.58 1.76 9.95
N GLU A 273 -16.04 2.93 10.22
CA GLU A 273 -16.78 4.08 10.71
C GLU A 273 -16.68 5.27 9.73
N GLN A 274 -17.80 5.60 9.08
CA GLN A 274 -17.87 6.65 8.07
C GLN A 274 -17.37 8.02 8.58
N THR A 275 -17.72 8.40 9.81
CA THR A 275 -17.41 9.73 10.34
C THR A 275 -15.93 9.93 10.59
N THR A 276 -15.23 8.91 11.04
CA THR A 276 -13.78 8.94 11.27
C THR A 276 -12.98 8.82 9.99
N MET A 277 -13.46 8.05 8.99
CA MET A 277 -12.89 8.06 7.64
C MET A 277 -12.97 9.45 7.02
N ARG A 278 -14.14 10.09 7.08
CA ARG A 278 -14.30 11.49 6.65
C ARG A 278 -13.34 12.41 7.40
N ARG A 279 -13.22 12.24 8.72
CA ARG A 279 -12.33 13.07 9.54
C ARG A 279 -10.86 12.92 9.15
N ALA A 280 -10.40 11.74 8.76
CA ALA A 280 -9.03 11.54 8.27
C ALA A 280 -8.77 12.33 6.97
N MET A 281 -9.75 12.36 6.05
CA MET A 281 -9.66 13.17 4.83
C MET A 281 -9.66 14.67 5.14
N GLU A 282 -10.51 15.13 6.08
CA GLU A 282 -10.52 16.53 6.54
C GLU A 282 -9.19 16.94 7.17
N LEU A 283 -8.59 16.08 8.01
CA LEU A 283 -7.28 16.33 8.61
C LEU A 283 -6.18 16.49 7.54
N ALA A 284 -6.20 15.69 6.48
CA ALA A 284 -5.27 15.85 5.36
C ALA A 284 -5.46 17.19 4.63
N LEU A 285 -6.70 17.61 4.41
CA LEU A 285 -7.02 18.92 3.82
C LEU A 285 -6.57 20.07 4.73
N GLU A 286 -6.82 19.98 6.03
CA GLU A 286 -6.38 20.96 7.03
C GLU A 286 -4.85 21.11 7.04
N ASP A 287 -4.13 19.97 7.01
CA ASP A 287 -2.67 19.95 6.97
C ASP A 287 -2.11 20.56 5.69
N ALA A 288 -2.81 20.38 4.56
CA ALA A 288 -2.47 20.97 3.27
C ALA A 288 -2.90 22.44 3.12
N GLY A 289 -3.81 22.92 3.97
CA GLY A 289 -4.44 24.23 3.80
C GLY A 289 -5.35 24.32 2.58
N LEU A 290 -5.99 23.20 2.22
CA LEU A 290 -6.84 23.08 1.03
C LEU A 290 -8.33 22.95 1.42
N THR A 291 -9.19 23.38 0.50
CA THR A 291 -10.62 23.08 0.55
C THR A 291 -10.96 21.83 -0.26
N PRO A 292 -12.07 21.13 0.00
CA PRO A 292 -12.43 19.89 -0.69
C PRO A 292 -12.47 20.00 -2.22
N ASP A 293 -12.86 21.15 -2.77
CA ASP A 293 -12.95 21.42 -4.20
C ASP A 293 -11.60 21.47 -4.92
N ALA A 294 -10.48 21.54 -4.19
CA ALA A 294 -9.14 21.46 -4.77
C ALA A 294 -8.78 20.04 -5.21
N ILE A 295 -9.39 19.01 -4.61
CA ILE A 295 -9.09 17.62 -4.93
C ILE A 295 -9.82 17.20 -6.21
N GLY A 296 -9.07 16.76 -7.21
CA GLY A 296 -9.63 16.35 -8.50
C GLY A 296 -9.87 14.86 -8.66
N TYR A 297 -9.32 14.03 -7.78
CA TYR A 297 -9.47 12.57 -7.81
C TYR A 297 -9.15 11.95 -6.46
N VAL A 298 -9.89 10.91 -6.11
CA VAL A 298 -9.67 10.07 -4.92
C VAL A 298 -9.29 8.65 -5.36
N ASN A 299 -8.11 8.19 -4.94
CA ASN A 299 -7.80 6.77 -4.91
C ASN A 299 -8.43 6.18 -3.66
N GLY A 300 -9.51 5.42 -3.84
CA GLY A 300 -10.25 4.85 -2.75
C GLY A 300 -9.59 3.61 -2.18
N HIS A 301 -9.82 3.35 -0.90
CA HIS A 301 -9.42 2.08 -0.29
C HIS A 301 -10.13 0.88 -0.93
N GLY A 302 -11.42 1.01 -1.23
CA GLY A 302 -12.23 0.13 -2.08
C GLY A 302 -11.82 -1.35 -2.07
N THR A 303 -12.18 -2.08 -1.02
CA THR A 303 -11.74 -3.47 -0.80
C THR A 303 -12.68 -4.51 -1.38
N ALA A 304 -13.82 -4.10 -1.93
CA ALA A 304 -14.94 -4.96 -2.32
C ALA A 304 -15.65 -5.66 -1.13
N THR A 305 -15.44 -5.19 0.10
CA THR A 305 -16.25 -5.59 1.25
C THR A 305 -17.51 -4.75 1.32
N GLU A 306 -18.63 -5.36 1.70
CA GLU A 306 -19.92 -4.67 1.73
C GLU A 306 -19.86 -3.40 2.59
N GLN A 307 -19.52 -3.56 3.88
CA GLN A 307 -19.52 -2.45 4.82
C GLN A 307 -18.40 -1.44 4.58
N GLY A 308 -17.22 -1.89 4.16
CA GLY A 308 -16.08 -1.03 3.89
C GLY A 308 -16.35 -0.05 2.74
N ASP A 309 -16.82 -0.58 1.62
CA ASP A 309 -17.10 0.22 0.42
C ASP A 309 -18.25 1.22 0.67
N ILE A 310 -19.30 0.81 1.42
CA ILE A 310 -20.41 1.71 1.78
C ILE A 310 -19.91 2.84 2.66
N ALA A 311 -19.20 2.54 3.75
CA ALA A 311 -18.72 3.54 4.69
C ALA A 311 -17.77 4.55 4.03
N GLU A 312 -16.79 4.08 3.25
CA GLU A 312 -15.84 4.92 2.54
C GLU A 312 -16.52 5.84 1.54
N THR A 313 -17.42 5.30 0.71
CA THR A 313 -18.06 6.08 -0.35
C THR A 313 -19.05 7.10 0.19
N LEU A 314 -19.76 6.78 1.30
CA LEU A 314 -20.57 7.75 2.02
C LEU A 314 -19.70 8.85 2.67
N ALA A 315 -18.57 8.52 3.26
CA ALA A 315 -17.62 9.49 3.79
C ALA A 315 -17.12 10.43 2.69
N THR A 316 -16.69 9.86 1.55
CA THR A 316 -16.15 10.59 0.41
C THR A 316 -17.22 11.51 -0.22
N SER A 317 -18.42 11.00 -0.50
CA SER A 317 -19.49 11.80 -1.10
C SER A 317 -19.98 12.92 -0.18
N SER A 318 -20.00 12.69 1.14
CA SER A 318 -20.39 13.71 2.11
C SER A 318 -19.37 14.85 2.24
N LEU A 319 -18.10 14.62 1.90
CA LEU A 319 -17.04 15.63 1.96
C LEU A 319 -16.85 16.35 0.62
N PHE A 320 -16.81 15.62 -0.48
CA PHE A 320 -16.43 16.13 -1.80
C PHE A 320 -17.63 16.33 -2.75
N GLY A 321 -18.80 15.79 -2.40
CA GLY A 321 -20.01 15.81 -3.25
C GLY A 321 -20.03 14.69 -4.29
N GLU A 322 -21.16 14.60 -5.00
CA GLU A 322 -21.49 13.47 -5.89
C GLU A 322 -20.63 13.39 -7.18
N ARG A 323 -19.92 14.44 -7.52
CA ARG A 323 -19.11 14.51 -8.75
C ARG A 323 -17.63 14.17 -8.55
N MET A 324 -17.22 13.75 -7.35
CA MET A 324 -15.85 13.38 -7.09
C MET A 324 -15.47 12.10 -7.83
N PRO A 325 -14.47 12.15 -8.74
CA PRO A 325 -13.95 10.96 -9.40
C PRO A 325 -13.24 10.03 -8.40
N ILE A 326 -13.63 8.75 -8.41
CA ILE A 326 -13.05 7.72 -7.53
C ILE A 326 -12.81 6.42 -8.27
N SER A 327 -11.71 5.73 -7.95
CA SER A 327 -11.49 4.33 -8.34
C SER A 327 -10.61 3.59 -7.33
N SER A 328 -10.58 2.26 -7.43
CA SER A 328 -9.72 1.39 -6.62
C SER A 328 -8.98 0.38 -7.49
N GLN A 329 -7.65 0.44 -7.48
CA GLN A 329 -6.80 -0.50 -8.19
C GLN A 329 -6.70 -1.86 -7.51
N LYS A 330 -7.27 -2.02 -6.31
CA LYS A 330 -7.43 -3.34 -5.68
C LYS A 330 -8.27 -4.30 -6.54
N SER A 331 -9.09 -3.76 -7.42
CA SER A 331 -9.82 -4.54 -8.43
C SER A 331 -8.91 -5.36 -9.35
N PHE A 332 -7.67 -4.94 -9.54
CA PHE A 332 -6.67 -5.62 -10.37
C PHE A 332 -5.64 -6.44 -9.58
N LEU A 333 -5.23 -5.94 -8.41
CA LEU A 333 -4.11 -6.48 -7.63
C LEU A 333 -4.57 -7.34 -6.45
N GLY A 334 -5.84 -7.21 -6.06
CA GLY A 334 -6.27 -7.60 -4.73
C GLY A 334 -5.83 -6.58 -3.66
N HIS A 335 -6.14 -6.88 -2.43
CA HIS A 335 -5.75 -6.09 -1.28
C HIS A 335 -4.37 -6.51 -0.78
N THR A 336 -3.35 -5.72 -1.05
CA THR A 336 -1.95 -6.01 -0.70
C THR A 336 -1.61 -5.60 0.75
N LEU A 337 -2.59 -5.52 1.62
CA LEU A 337 -2.48 -5.28 3.07
C LEU A 337 -1.50 -4.13 3.41
N GLY A 338 -0.40 -4.43 4.09
CA GLY A 338 0.57 -3.41 4.50
C GLY A 338 1.27 -2.68 3.35
N ALA A 339 1.26 -3.24 2.14
CA ALA A 339 1.85 -2.61 0.96
C ALA A 339 0.90 -1.62 0.25
N CYS A 340 -0.44 -1.78 0.44
CA CYS A 340 -1.41 -1.13 -0.45
C CYS A 340 -1.28 0.40 -0.45
N GLY A 341 -1.11 1.03 0.71
CA GLY A 341 -1.01 2.49 0.78
C GLY A 341 0.19 3.07 0.05
N ALA A 342 1.30 2.33 -0.02
CA ALA A 342 2.49 2.75 -0.75
C ALA A 342 2.35 2.52 -2.27
N LEU A 343 1.82 1.38 -2.69
CA LEU A 343 1.56 1.09 -4.10
C LEU A 343 0.53 2.06 -4.70
N GLU A 344 -0.56 2.29 -3.99
CA GLU A 344 -1.62 3.21 -4.41
C GLU A 344 -1.16 4.67 -4.43
N SER A 345 -0.25 5.06 -3.53
CA SER A 345 0.42 6.36 -3.58
C SER A 345 1.28 6.51 -4.84
N TRP A 346 2.09 5.49 -5.17
CA TRP A 346 2.84 5.45 -6.42
C TRP A 346 1.93 5.56 -7.64
N PHE A 347 0.88 4.74 -7.71
CA PHE A 347 -0.08 4.78 -8.82
C PHE A 347 -0.78 6.14 -8.92
N SER A 348 -1.15 6.75 -7.79
CA SER A 348 -1.78 8.08 -7.77
C SER A 348 -0.88 9.16 -8.36
N ILE A 349 0.42 9.13 -8.05
CA ILE A 349 1.42 10.05 -8.61
C ILE A 349 1.61 9.80 -10.10
N GLU A 350 1.69 8.53 -10.53
CA GLU A 350 1.81 8.18 -11.95
C GLU A 350 0.59 8.62 -12.76
N MET A 351 -0.62 8.41 -12.24
CA MET A 351 -1.87 8.86 -12.85
C MET A 351 -1.94 10.39 -12.92
N LEU A 352 -1.54 11.08 -11.85
CA LEU A 352 -1.50 12.53 -11.77
C LEU A 352 -0.57 13.10 -12.86
N ASN A 353 0.64 12.57 -12.99
CA ASN A 353 1.65 13.08 -13.93
C ASN A 353 1.31 12.82 -15.40
N ARG A 354 0.47 11.83 -15.68
CA ARG A 354 0.08 11.46 -17.06
C ARG A 354 -1.31 11.95 -17.44
N ASP A 355 -2.04 12.60 -16.54
CA ASP A 355 -3.45 12.99 -16.75
C ASP A 355 -4.35 11.80 -17.14
N LEU A 356 -4.00 10.58 -16.73
CA LEU A 356 -4.66 9.35 -17.15
C LEU A 356 -4.96 8.47 -15.94
N TYR A 357 -6.24 8.35 -15.60
CA TYR A 357 -6.71 7.70 -14.37
C TYR A 357 -7.31 6.33 -14.65
N VAL A 358 -6.84 5.35 -13.88
CA VAL A 358 -7.24 3.95 -13.99
C VAL A 358 -8.64 3.76 -13.40
N HIS A 359 -9.48 3.03 -14.10
CA HIS A 359 -10.82 2.68 -13.64
C HIS A 359 -10.82 1.56 -12.57
N THR A 360 -11.96 1.38 -11.91
CA THR A 360 -12.22 0.20 -11.09
C THR A 360 -12.63 -0.95 -12.01
N PHE A 361 -11.81 -1.99 -12.08
CA PHE A 361 -12.11 -3.20 -12.85
C PHE A 361 -13.26 -3.99 -12.19
N ASN A 362 -14.06 -4.70 -12.99
CA ASN A 362 -15.23 -5.45 -12.52
C ASN A 362 -16.38 -4.60 -11.92
N LEU A 363 -16.38 -3.28 -12.10
CA LEU A 363 -17.47 -2.43 -11.66
C LEU A 363 -18.50 -2.26 -12.79
N ASP A 364 -19.50 -3.15 -12.82
CA ASP A 364 -20.57 -3.14 -13.83
C ASP A 364 -21.77 -2.32 -13.35
N GLU A 365 -22.24 -2.57 -12.13
CA GLU A 365 -23.38 -1.89 -11.50
C GLU A 365 -22.99 -1.40 -10.10
N VAL A 366 -23.01 -0.07 -9.89
CA VAL A 366 -22.71 0.51 -8.57
C VAL A 366 -23.79 0.08 -7.57
N ASP A 367 -23.37 -0.36 -6.38
CA ASP A 367 -24.26 -0.68 -5.28
C ASP A 367 -25.03 0.59 -4.85
N PRO A 368 -26.38 0.56 -4.84
CA PRO A 368 -27.19 1.71 -4.46
C PRO A 368 -27.00 2.16 -2.99
N HIS A 369 -26.39 1.33 -2.14
CA HIS A 369 -26.05 1.70 -0.75
C HIS A 369 -24.72 2.48 -0.66
N CYS A 370 -23.88 2.40 -1.68
CA CYS A 370 -22.67 3.21 -1.78
C CYS A 370 -23.01 4.69 -2.00
N GLY A 371 -22.13 5.58 -1.54
CA GLY A 371 -22.28 7.01 -1.77
C GLY A 371 -22.33 7.34 -3.25
N LYS A 372 -23.11 8.34 -3.62
CA LYS A 372 -23.14 8.83 -5.00
C LYS A 372 -21.84 9.54 -5.32
N LEU A 373 -21.08 9.02 -6.27
CA LEU A 373 -19.79 9.53 -6.72
C LEU A 373 -19.64 9.31 -8.23
N ASP A 374 -18.65 9.93 -8.83
CA ASP A 374 -18.24 9.68 -10.21
C ASP A 374 -17.26 8.49 -10.26
N TYR A 375 -17.79 7.28 -10.21
CA TYR A 375 -16.99 6.06 -10.25
C TYR A 375 -16.35 5.87 -11.62
N LEU A 376 -15.01 5.82 -11.67
CA LEU A 376 -14.30 5.48 -12.91
C LEU A 376 -14.48 3.99 -13.21
N ARG A 377 -15.02 3.66 -14.39
CA ARG A 377 -15.31 2.29 -14.82
C ARG A 377 -15.10 2.09 -16.31
N GLY A 378 -14.86 0.85 -16.71
CA GLY A 378 -14.74 0.45 -18.11
C GLY A 378 -13.37 0.70 -18.72
N GLU A 379 -12.90 1.93 -18.75
CA GLU A 379 -11.63 2.32 -19.38
C GLU A 379 -10.96 3.46 -18.62
N PHE A 380 -9.72 3.77 -18.97
CA PHE A 380 -9.00 4.92 -18.44
C PHE A 380 -9.74 6.22 -18.74
N ARG A 381 -9.68 7.16 -17.80
CA ARG A 381 -10.22 8.50 -17.98
C ARG A 381 -9.10 9.53 -18.01
N GLN A 382 -9.12 10.38 -19.04
CA GLN A 382 -8.24 11.54 -19.10
C GLN A 382 -8.82 12.68 -18.26
N MET A 383 -8.05 13.16 -17.29
CA MET A 383 -8.39 14.30 -16.44
C MET A 383 -7.11 15.03 -16.06
N SER A 384 -7.13 16.36 -16.05
CA SER A 384 -6.00 17.16 -15.58
C SER A 384 -6.31 17.69 -14.18
N ASN A 385 -5.52 17.26 -13.22
CA ASN A 385 -5.69 17.61 -11.81
C ASN A 385 -4.41 18.21 -11.24
N GLU A 386 -4.56 19.12 -10.27
CA GLU A 386 -3.45 19.65 -9.48
C GLU A 386 -3.20 18.81 -8.24
N TYR A 387 -4.28 18.31 -7.60
CA TYR A 387 -4.21 17.53 -6.36
C TYR A 387 -5.00 16.24 -6.48
N VAL A 388 -4.42 15.19 -5.95
CA VAL A 388 -5.06 13.88 -5.79
C VAL A 388 -4.94 13.40 -4.34
N MET A 389 -5.93 12.63 -3.89
CA MET A 389 -5.97 12.06 -2.56
C MET A 389 -5.88 10.54 -2.62
N ASN A 390 -5.08 9.93 -1.73
CA ASN A 390 -5.01 8.47 -1.54
C ASN A 390 -5.48 8.12 -0.13
N ASN A 391 -6.47 7.24 -0.01
CA ASN A 391 -7.10 6.85 1.25
C ASN A 391 -6.84 5.38 1.58
N ASN A 392 -6.51 5.10 2.84
CA ASN A 392 -6.45 3.74 3.36
C ASN A 392 -7.12 3.66 4.73
N PHE A 393 -7.93 2.62 4.92
CA PHE A 393 -8.70 2.37 6.12
C PHE A 393 -8.49 0.93 6.59
N ALA A 394 -8.02 0.74 7.82
CA ALA A 394 -7.53 -0.54 8.30
C ALA A 394 -8.38 -1.17 9.38
N PHE A 395 -8.30 -2.48 9.50
CA PHE A 395 -8.70 -3.17 10.72
C PHE A 395 -7.95 -2.57 11.93
N GLY A 396 -8.62 -2.52 13.06
CA GLY A 396 -8.20 -1.75 14.23
C GLY A 396 -8.72 -0.31 14.20
N GLY A 397 -9.41 0.08 13.10
CA GLY A 397 -9.99 1.41 12.94
C GLY A 397 -8.94 2.50 12.72
N VAL A 398 -7.82 2.17 12.09
CA VAL A 398 -6.79 3.16 11.72
C VAL A 398 -7.10 3.70 10.34
N ASN A 399 -7.23 5.02 10.24
CA ASN A 399 -7.55 5.72 9.00
C ASN A 399 -6.40 6.63 8.58
N THR A 400 -6.10 6.66 7.29
CA THR A 400 -5.08 7.53 6.69
C THR A 400 -5.57 8.14 5.40
N SER A 401 -5.13 9.38 5.14
CA SER A 401 -5.35 10.11 3.90
C SER A 401 -4.10 10.90 3.55
N LEU A 402 -3.61 10.77 2.32
CA LEU A 402 -2.45 11.48 1.78
C LEU A 402 -2.89 12.35 0.62
N ILE A 403 -2.33 13.57 0.49
CA ILE A 403 -2.58 14.47 -0.63
C ILE A 403 -1.27 14.72 -1.38
N PHE A 404 -1.28 14.38 -2.67
CA PHE A 404 -0.19 14.64 -3.59
C PHE A 404 -0.55 15.79 -4.52
N ARG A 405 0.43 16.67 -4.72
CA ARG A 405 0.36 17.80 -5.64
C ARG A 405 1.24 17.54 -6.85
N ARG A 406 0.76 17.90 -8.04
CA ARG A 406 1.56 17.91 -9.26
C ARG A 406 2.77 18.82 -9.10
N TRP A 407 3.90 18.36 -9.58
CA TRP A 407 5.11 19.17 -9.66
C TRP A 407 5.18 19.84 -11.05
N HIS A 408 5.51 21.15 -11.08
CA HIS A 408 5.65 21.98 -12.29
C HIS A 408 7.08 22.46 -12.50
#